data_300e88a863a798ea1cd6f6052292ec7e
#
_entry.id   300e88a863a798ea1cd6f6052292ec7e
#
_cell.length_a   1.000
_cell.length_b   1.000
_cell.length_c   1.000
_cell.angle_alpha   90.00
_cell.angle_beta   90.00
_cell.angle_gamma   90.00
#
_symmetry.space_group_name_H-M   'P 1'
#
loop_
_entity.id
_entity.type
_entity.pdbx_description
1 polymer ?
#
loop_
_entity_poly.entity_id
_entity_poly.type
_entity_poly.pdbx_seq_one_letter_code
_entity_poly.pdbx_strand_id
1 'polypeptide(L)'
;VYKRQLSNLARPVTQLPGYVDEAHESQYLSTLRARLDARSRRSSVGNGCDVQVADMQLSVYSRLGEGGFGSVFLAQDMNESVPLAGQVTASYADVDQDDIDELERRQLLALKIESPPNPWEFYILDQLRHRLPDQLQASIVGARRFVSCANESLLLLEYASMGTLLELVNHAAEAGVSSVLGQGG
;
A
#
# COMPACT_ATOMS: atom_id res chain seq x y z
N VAL A 1 -2.33 -4.32 -24.56
CA VAL A 1 -0.96 -4.87 -24.54
C VAL A 1 -0.78 -5.84 -23.37
N TYR A 2 -1.12 -5.46 -22.13
CA TYR A 2 -0.91 -6.28 -20.92
C TYR A 2 -1.69 -7.60 -20.89
N LYS A 3 -2.94 -7.64 -21.40
CA LYS A 3 -3.76 -8.88 -21.41
C LYS A 3 -3.07 -10.03 -22.16
N ARG A 4 -2.36 -9.73 -23.25
CA ARG A 4 -1.64 -10.74 -24.05
C ARG A 4 -0.36 -11.23 -23.36
N GLN A 5 0.28 -10.40 -22.55
CA GLN A 5 1.45 -10.78 -21.75
C GLN A 5 1.05 -11.68 -20.58
N LEU A 6 -0.05 -11.35 -19.89
CA LEU A 6 -0.55 -12.14 -18.74
C LEU A 6 -1.02 -13.54 -19.15
N SER A 7 -1.49 -13.76 -20.39
CA SER A 7 -1.93 -15.07 -20.86
C SER A 7 -0.79 -16.09 -21.04
N ASN A 8 0.46 -15.63 -21.12
CA ASN A 8 1.65 -16.47 -21.33
C ASN A 8 2.45 -16.71 -20.05
N LEU A 9 1.91 -16.35 -18.88
CA LEU A 9 2.58 -16.56 -17.61
C LEU A 9 2.58 -18.04 -17.23
N ALA A 10 3.68 -18.49 -16.64
CA ALA A 10 3.81 -19.87 -16.16
C ALA A 10 2.78 -20.22 -15.08
N ARG A 11 2.33 -19.22 -14.31
CA ARG A 11 1.25 -19.31 -13.34
C ARG A 11 0.25 -18.17 -13.60
N PRO A 12 -1.03 -18.47 -13.80
CA PRO A 12 -2.05 -17.42 -13.94
C PRO A 12 -2.10 -16.50 -12.72
N VAL A 13 -2.22 -15.19 -12.95
CA VAL A 13 -2.31 -14.21 -11.86
C VAL A 13 -3.48 -14.48 -10.91
N THR A 14 -4.57 -15.04 -11.44
CA THR A 14 -5.77 -15.42 -10.66
C THR A 14 -5.53 -16.55 -9.66
N GLN A 15 -4.40 -17.26 -9.75
CA GLN A 15 -4.01 -18.33 -8.83
C GLN A 15 -2.99 -17.87 -7.78
N LEU A 16 -2.62 -16.59 -7.81
CA LEU A 16 -1.70 -16.05 -6.81
C LEU A 16 -2.41 -15.85 -5.47
N PRO A 17 -1.73 -16.12 -4.34
CA PRO A 17 -2.27 -15.82 -3.03
C PRO A 17 -2.66 -14.32 -2.93
N GLY A 18 -3.82 -14.04 -2.37
CA GLY A 18 -4.30 -12.66 -2.23
C GLY A 18 -4.98 -12.07 -3.47
N TYR A 19 -5.09 -12.80 -4.58
CA TYR A 19 -5.92 -12.39 -5.71
C TYR A 19 -7.40 -12.63 -5.43
N VAL A 20 -8.23 -11.61 -5.66
CA VAL A 20 -9.70 -11.67 -5.54
C VAL A 20 -10.32 -11.13 -6.83
N ASP A 21 -11.30 -11.82 -7.37
CA ASP A 21 -12.08 -11.37 -8.54
C ASP A 21 -13.49 -11.00 -8.11
N GLU A 22 -13.81 -9.73 -8.21
CA GLU A 22 -15.13 -9.18 -7.85
C GLU A 22 -16.05 -9.05 -9.06
N ALA A 23 -15.63 -9.38 -10.26
CA ALA A 23 -16.39 -9.48 -11.53
C ALA A 23 -17.40 -8.35 -11.84
N HIS A 24 -17.65 -7.41 -10.93
CA HIS A 24 -18.59 -6.30 -11.08
C HIS A 24 -17.87 -4.96 -11.33
N GLU A 25 -18.60 -3.98 -11.85
CA GLU A 25 -18.13 -2.60 -11.93
C GLU A 25 -18.13 -1.97 -10.54
N SER A 26 -17.10 -1.19 -10.24
CA SER A 26 -16.94 -0.49 -8.98
C SER A 26 -16.68 1.01 -9.21
N GLN A 27 -16.75 1.78 -8.14
CA GLN A 27 -16.54 3.23 -8.15
C GLN A 27 -15.64 3.65 -6.97
N TYR A 28 -14.73 2.78 -6.55
CA TYR A 28 -13.86 3.06 -5.39
C TYR A 28 -13.00 4.29 -5.63
N LEU A 29 -12.36 4.39 -6.81
CA LEU A 29 -11.46 5.50 -7.14
C LEU A 29 -12.20 6.85 -7.11
N SER A 30 -13.34 6.95 -7.79
CA SER A 30 -14.12 8.19 -7.86
C SER A 30 -14.73 8.55 -6.50
N THR A 31 -15.22 7.56 -5.77
CA THR A 31 -15.82 7.75 -4.43
C THR A 31 -14.80 8.23 -3.42
N LEU A 32 -13.62 7.60 -3.36
CA LEU A 32 -12.57 8.00 -2.43
C LEU A 32 -12.01 9.39 -2.75
N ARG A 33 -11.79 9.70 -4.04
CA ARG A 33 -11.38 11.06 -4.44
C ARG A 33 -12.40 12.08 -3.97
N ALA A 34 -13.68 11.91 -4.26
CA ALA A 34 -14.72 12.85 -3.87
C ALA A 34 -14.84 13.01 -2.35
N ARG A 35 -14.78 11.92 -1.59
CA ARG A 35 -14.86 11.95 -0.12
C ARG A 35 -13.66 12.66 0.50
N LEU A 36 -12.45 12.37 0.06
CA LEU A 36 -11.23 12.98 0.58
C LEU A 36 -11.12 14.46 0.20
N ASP A 37 -11.50 14.85 -1.02
CA ASP A 37 -11.55 16.24 -1.46
C ASP A 37 -12.59 17.06 -0.66
N ALA A 38 -13.75 16.47 -0.37
CA ALA A 38 -14.76 17.10 0.47
C ALA A 38 -14.30 17.32 1.92
N ARG A 39 -13.48 16.40 2.46
CA ARG A 39 -12.89 16.52 3.80
C ARG A 39 -11.81 17.60 3.86
N SER A 40 -10.91 17.62 2.89
CA SER A 40 -9.85 18.64 2.79
C SER A 40 -10.42 20.05 2.86
N ARG A 41 -11.60 20.29 2.25
CA ARG A 41 -12.29 21.59 2.28
C ARG A 41 -12.88 21.94 3.66
N ARG A 42 -13.13 20.95 4.53
CA ARG A 42 -13.79 21.17 5.84
C ARG A 42 -12.83 21.28 7.01
N SER A 43 -11.51 21.24 6.80
CA SER A 43 -10.48 21.25 7.85
C SER A 43 -10.71 20.21 8.99
N SER A 44 -11.41 19.14 8.70
CA SER A 44 -11.71 18.09 9.66
C SER A 44 -10.54 17.13 9.75
N VAL A 45 -9.63 17.37 10.67
CA VAL A 45 -8.62 16.40 11.09
C VAL A 45 -9.34 15.34 11.94
N GLY A 46 -9.43 14.12 11.45
CA GLY A 46 -10.09 13.04 12.20
C GLY A 46 -10.36 11.83 11.30
N ASN A 47 -11.03 10.86 11.79
CA ASN A 47 -11.33 9.51 11.31
C ASN A 47 -11.26 9.30 9.80
N GLY A 48 -10.70 8.16 9.37
CA GLY A 48 -10.63 7.74 7.98
C GLY A 48 -11.99 7.72 7.25
N CYS A 49 -11.98 7.50 5.96
CA CYS A 49 -13.17 7.16 5.19
C CYS A 49 -13.29 5.64 5.14
N ASP A 50 -14.29 5.08 5.78
CA ASP A 50 -14.49 3.62 5.77
C ASP A 50 -15.02 3.15 4.43
N VAL A 51 -14.40 2.11 3.90
CA VAL A 51 -14.73 1.48 2.63
C VAL A 51 -14.65 -0.03 2.78
N GLN A 52 -15.71 -0.72 2.33
CA GLN A 52 -15.70 -2.16 2.21
C GLN A 52 -15.14 -2.55 0.84
N VAL A 53 -14.11 -3.38 0.83
CA VAL A 53 -13.47 -3.91 -0.38
C VAL A 53 -13.38 -5.42 -0.23
N ALA A 54 -14.14 -6.15 -1.02
CA ALA A 54 -14.30 -7.60 -0.85
C ALA A 54 -14.68 -7.95 0.60
N ASP A 55 -13.90 -8.79 1.26
CA ASP A 55 -14.06 -9.17 2.67
C ASP A 55 -13.31 -8.25 3.65
N MET A 56 -12.65 -7.19 3.16
CA MET A 56 -11.86 -6.26 4.00
C MET A 56 -12.65 -4.99 4.30
N GLN A 57 -12.52 -4.49 5.53
CA GLN A 57 -12.97 -3.16 5.91
C GLN A 57 -11.77 -2.25 6.07
N LEU A 58 -11.64 -1.29 5.17
CA LEU A 58 -10.51 -0.36 5.14
C LEU A 58 -10.95 1.02 5.65
N SER A 59 -10.13 1.64 6.50
CA SER A 59 -10.23 3.06 6.82
C SER A 59 -9.20 3.84 6.02
N VAL A 60 -9.63 4.72 5.12
CA VAL A 60 -8.76 5.48 4.20
C VAL A 60 -8.58 6.90 4.73
N TYR A 61 -7.33 7.30 4.99
CA TYR A 61 -7.00 8.55 5.68
C TYR A 61 -6.68 9.69 4.72
N SER A 62 -5.80 9.46 3.77
CA SER A 62 -5.29 10.50 2.88
C SER A 62 -4.88 9.95 1.52
N ARG A 63 -4.70 10.84 0.56
CA ARG A 63 -4.10 10.52 -0.73
C ARG A 63 -2.59 10.71 -0.63
N LEU A 64 -1.83 9.65 -0.94
CA LEU A 64 -0.37 9.65 -0.98
C LEU A 64 0.18 10.12 -2.33
N GLY A 65 -0.54 9.80 -3.41
CA GLY A 65 -0.11 10.15 -4.75
C GLY A 65 -1.22 9.98 -5.79
N GLU A 66 -1.02 10.58 -6.94
CA GLU A 66 -1.92 10.50 -8.09
C GLU A 66 -1.12 10.43 -9.38
N GLY A 67 -1.54 9.56 -10.29
CA GLY A 67 -0.96 9.39 -11.61
C GLY A 67 -2.02 9.33 -12.71
N GLY A 68 -1.60 9.19 -13.97
CA GLY A 68 -2.50 9.16 -15.12
C GLY A 68 -3.51 8.01 -15.12
N PHE A 69 -3.21 6.94 -14.43
CA PHE A 69 -4.04 5.71 -14.41
C PHE A 69 -4.74 5.46 -13.08
N GLY A 70 -4.40 6.18 -12.01
CA GLY A 70 -4.98 5.92 -10.70
C GLY A 70 -4.45 6.80 -9.59
N SER A 71 -4.78 6.43 -8.36
CA SER A 71 -4.34 7.11 -7.14
C SER A 71 -3.91 6.10 -6.09
N VAL A 72 -3.00 6.55 -5.22
CA VAL A 72 -2.54 5.81 -4.05
C VAL A 72 -3.02 6.51 -2.80
N PHE A 73 -3.57 5.75 -1.88
CA PHE A 73 -4.14 6.24 -0.62
C PHE A 73 -3.48 5.57 0.57
N LEU A 74 -3.34 6.30 1.67
CA LEU A 74 -3.00 5.73 2.97
C LEU A 74 -4.25 5.10 3.57
N ALA A 75 -4.17 3.83 3.93
CA ALA A 75 -5.28 3.07 4.49
C ALA A 75 -4.82 2.19 5.65
N GLN A 76 -5.79 1.69 6.40
CA GLN A 76 -5.61 0.70 7.46
C GLN A 76 -6.67 -0.37 7.31
N ASP A 77 -6.29 -1.65 7.49
CA ASP A 77 -7.25 -2.76 7.54
C ASP A 77 -7.84 -2.85 8.95
N MET A 78 -9.15 -2.64 9.04
CA MET A 78 -9.88 -2.67 10.31
C MET A 78 -10.20 -4.09 10.79
N ASN A 79 -10.03 -5.10 9.93
CA ASN A 79 -10.25 -6.50 10.28
C ASN A 79 -8.99 -7.16 10.87
N GLU A 80 -7.81 -6.64 10.57
CA GLU A 80 -6.58 -7.04 11.25
C GLU A 80 -6.57 -6.41 12.66
N SER A 81 -7.27 -7.02 13.59
CA SER A 81 -7.16 -6.65 14.99
C SER A 81 -5.78 -7.02 15.49
N VAL A 82 -4.89 -6.04 15.59
CA VAL A 82 -3.82 -6.12 16.58
C VAL A 82 -4.52 -6.21 17.94
N PRO A 83 -4.11 -7.10 18.82
CA PRO A 83 -4.61 -7.06 20.20
C PRO A 83 -4.35 -5.65 20.71
N LEU A 84 -5.41 -4.84 20.82
CA LEU A 84 -5.30 -3.58 21.55
C LEU A 84 -4.66 -3.90 22.90
N ALA A 85 -3.81 -3.01 23.38
CA ALA A 85 -3.07 -3.09 24.64
C ALA A 85 -3.90 -3.41 25.92
N GLY A 86 -5.16 -3.78 25.76
CA GLY A 86 -6.09 -4.19 26.81
C GLY A 86 -6.42 -5.68 26.87
N GLN A 87 -5.95 -6.52 25.93
CA GLN A 87 -6.24 -7.97 25.91
C GLN A 87 -5.01 -8.88 26.13
N VAL A 88 -3.82 -8.32 26.24
CA VAL A 88 -2.66 -9.10 26.63
C VAL A 88 -2.52 -9.01 28.15
N THR A 89 -3.12 -9.97 28.81
CA THR A 89 -2.92 -10.21 30.22
C THR A 89 -1.45 -10.53 30.49
N ALA A 90 -0.83 -9.70 31.32
CA ALA A 90 0.50 -9.85 31.94
C ALA A 90 1.72 -9.59 31.03
N SER A 91 2.32 -8.42 31.24
CA SER A 91 3.68 -7.97 30.95
C SER A 91 3.87 -6.81 29.98
N TYR A 92 2.93 -5.86 29.90
CA TYR A 92 3.16 -4.61 29.16
C TYR A 92 3.79 -3.48 30.00
N ALA A 93 4.33 -3.78 31.16
CA ALA A 93 5.02 -2.77 31.96
C ALA A 93 6.37 -2.31 31.35
N ASP A 94 6.87 -3.02 30.32
CA ASP A 94 8.17 -2.79 29.69
C ASP A 94 8.09 -2.62 28.16
N VAL A 95 6.92 -2.36 27.56
CA VAL A 95 6.83 -2.06 26.13
C VAL A 95 7.01 -0.56 25.94
N ASP A 96 8.11 -0.18 25.30
CA ASP A 96 8.40 1.22 24.99
C ASP A 96 7.36 1.80 24.00
N GLN A 97 7.07 3.10 24.12
CA GLN A 97 6.13 3.80 23.24
C GLN A 97 6.53 3.66 21.76
N ASP A 98 7.84 3.59 21.48
CA ASP A 98 8.38 3.41 20.13
C ASP A 98 7.96 2.07 19.51
N ASP A 99 7.83 1.01 20.31
CA ASP A 99 7.36 -0.30 19.84
C ASP A 99 5.87 -0.29 19.48
N ILE A 100 5.07 0.48 20.22
CA ILE A 100 3.63 0.65 19.94
C ILE A 100 3.46 1.42 18.63
N ASP A 101 4.19 2.52 18.46
CA ASP A 101 4.17 3.33 17.24
C ASP A 101 4.63 2.52 16.02
N GLU A 102 5.62 1.65 16.18
CA GLU A 102 6.08 0.74 15.12
C GLU A 102 5.02 -0.31 14.78
N LEU A 103 4.32 -0.84 15.78
CA LEU A 103 3.23 -1.80 15.57
C LEU A 103 2.04 -1.16 14.84
N GLU A 104 1.68 0.07 15.21
CA GLU A 104 0.65 0.84 14.53
C GLU A 104 1.04 1.17 13.08
N ARG A 105 2.30 1.52 12.84
CA ARG A 105 2.84 1.76 11.49
C ARG A 105 2.76 0.53 10.60
N ARG A 106 2.98 -0.68 11.14
CA ARG A 106 2.89 -1.95 10.39
C ARG A 106 1.48 -2.27 9.91
N GLN A 107 0.45 -1.67 10.50
CA GLN A 107 -0.94 -1.82 10.08
C GLN A 107 -1.32 -0.89 8.92
N LEU A 108 -0.50 0.13 8.67
CA LEU A 108 -0.75 1.05 7.58
C LEU A 108 -0.44 0.38 6.23
N LEU A 109 -1.30 0.63 5.28
CA LEU A 109 -1.25 0.11 3.92
C LEU A 109 -1.24 1.25 2.92
N ALA A 110 -0.61 1.02 1.79
CA ALA A 110 -0.79 1.84 0.60
C ALA A 110 -1.82 1.16 -0.30
N LEU A 111 -3.00 1.74 -0.40
CA LEU A 111 -4.07 1.28 -1.29
C LEU A 111 -3.93 1.98 -2.63
N LYS A 112 -3.44 1.26 -3.64
CA LYS A 112 -3.35 1.74 -5.02
C LYS A 112 -4.58 1.31 -5.81
N ILE A 113 -5.29 2.26 -6.41
CA ILE A 113 -6.46 2.02 -7.26
C ILE A 113 -6.15 2.50 -8.67
N GLU A 114 -6.28 1.61 -9.64
CA GLU A 114 -6.02 1.88 -11.06
C GLU A 114 -7.25 1.59 -11.93
N SER A 115 -7.49 2.45 -12.90
CA SER A 115 -8.49 2.25 -13.94
C SER A 115 -7.83 2.54 -15.30
N PRO A 116 -7.83 1.58 -16.23
CA PRO A 116 -8.40 0.22 -16.16
C PRO A 116 -7.61 -0.72 -15.22
N PRO A 117 -8.18 -1.90 -14.88
CA PRO A 117 -7.52 -2.89 -14.02
C PRO A 117 -6.15 -3.30 -14.54
N ASN A 118 -5.15 -3.34 -13.66
CA ASN A 118 -3.78 -3.69 -14.02
C ASN A 118 -3.15 -4.65 -12.99
N PRO A 119 -3.26 -5.98 -13.19
CA PRO A 119 -2.72 -6.97 -12.27
C PRO A 119 -1.21 -7.20 -12.44
N TRP A 120 -0.54 -6.48 -13.37
CA TRP A 120 0.86 -6.73 -13.70
C TRP A 120 1.80 -6.42 -12.54
N GLU A 121 1.58 -5.32 -11.83
CA GLU A 121 2.40 -4.95 -10.68
C GLU A 121 2.29 -5.99 -9.56
N PHE A 122 1.09 -6.45 -9.24
CA PHE A 122 0.86 -7.51 -8.27
C PHE A 122 1.63 -8.79 -8.64
N TYR A 123 1.55 -9.21 -9.91
CA TYR A 123 2.28 -10.38 -10.41
C TYR A 123 3.79 -10.21 -10.26
N ILE A 124 4.35 -9.07 -10.64
CA ILE A 124 5.79 -8.82 -10.56
C ILE A 124 6.28 -8.83 -9.11
N LEU A 125 5.56 -8.19 -8.20
CA LEU A 125 5.91 -8.18 -6.78
C LEU A 125 5.90 -9.59 -6.18
N ASP A 126 4.88 -10.40 -6.50
CA ASP A 126 4.82 -11.81 -6.10
C ASP A 126 6.03 -12.60 -6.64
N GLN A 127 6.35 -12.45 -7.92
CA GLN A 127 7.47 -13.16 -8.55
C GLN A 127 8.84 -12.72 -7.99
N LEU A 128 9.01 -11.44 -7.68
CA LEU A 128 10.23 -10.94 -7.04
C LEU A 128 10.39 -11.53 -5.66
N ARG A 129 9.34 -11.51 -4.85
CA ARG A 129 9.35 -12.03 -3.49
C ARG A 129 9.69 -13.53 -3.45
N HIS A 130 9.18 -14.32 -4.38
CA HIS A 130 9.46 -15.76 -4.46
C HIS A 130 10.86 -16.11 -5.00
N ARG A 131 11.53 -15.20 -5.70
CA ARG A 131 12.84 -15.46 -6.33
C ARG A 131 14.00 -14.86 -5.57
N LEU A 132 13.74 -13.90 -4.71
CA LEU A 132 14.77 -13.24 -3.93
C LEU A 132 15.08 -14.04 -2.66
N PRO A 133 16.35 -14.11 -2.25
CA PRO A 133 16.72 -14.59 -0.92
C PRO A 133 16.01 -13.76 0.18
N ASP A 134 15.69 -14.38 1.30
CA ASP A 134 14.95 -13.76 2.41
C ASP A 134 15.54 -12.40 2.86
N GLN A 135 16.86 -12.28 2.84
CA GLN A 135 17.57 -11.06 3.21
C GLN A 135 17.27 -9.87 2.28
N LEU A 136 16.91 -10.13 1.01
CA LEU A 136 16.58 -9.11 0.03
C LEU A 136 15.07 -8.87 -0.10
N GLN A 137 14.25 -9.77 0.42
CA GLN A 137 12.79 -9.61 0.36
C GLN A 137 12.32 -8.36 1.12
N ALA A 138 12.99 -8.01 2.22
CA ALA A 138 12.71 -6.79 2.98
C ALA A 138 12.97 -5.48 2.20
N SER A 139 13.71 -5.55 1.08
CA SER A 139 13.97 -4.40 0.21
C SER A 139 12.89 -4.21 -0.87
N ILE A 140 11.92 -5.12 -0.95
CA ILE A 140 10.82 -5.08 -1.90
C ILE A 140 9.51 -4.89 -1.15
N VAL A 141 8.74 -3.88 -1.56
CA VAL A 141 7.41 -3.65 -0.99
C VAL A 141 6.54 -4.89 -1.12
N GLY A 142 5.91 -5.31 -0.02
CA GLY A 142 5.02 -6.47 0.00
C GLY A 142 3.67 -6.13 -0.61
N ALA A 143 3.21 -6.95 -1.56
CA ALA A 143 1.84 -6.91 -2.05
C ALA A 143 1.00 -7.89 -1.22
N ARG A 144 0.06 -7.36 -0.42
CA ARG A 144 -0.78 -8.19 0.44
C ARG A 144 -1.99 -8.75 -0.28
N ARG A 145 -2.63 -7.92 -1.10
CA ARG A 145 -3.88 -8.30 -1.76
C ARG A 145 -4.09 -7.54 -3.06
N PHE A 146 -4.74 -8.18 -4.01
CA PHE A 146 -5.17 -7.58 -5.26
C PHE A 146 -6.64 -7.92 -5.50
N VAL A 147 -7.48 -6.90 -5.67
CA VAL A 147 -8.90 -7.03 -5.99
C VAL A 147 -9.12 -6.53 -7.41
N SER A 148 -9.62 -7.41 -8.28
CA SER A 148 -9.93 -7.11 -9.66
C SER A 148 -11.42 -6.84 -9.81
N CYS A 149 -11.79 -5.64 -10.21
CA CYS A 149 -13.15 -5.31 -10.66
C CYS A 149 -13.18 -5.20 -12.19
N ALA A 150 -14.37 -5.09 -12.78
CA ALA A 150 -14.50 -5.02 -14.23
C ALA A 150 -13.84 -3.79 -14.86
N ASN A 151 -13.82 -2.65 -14.15
CA ASN A 151 -13.36 -1.34 -14.65
C ASN A 151 -12.18 -0.75 -13.87
N GLU A 152 -11.88 -1.24 -12.68
CA GLU A 152 -10.75 -0.80 -11.87
C GLU A 152 -10.14 -1.95 -11.07
N SER A 153 -8.96 -1.76 -10.53
CA SER A 153 -8.31 -2.72 -9.63
C SER A 153 -7.77 -2.02 -8.39
N LEU A 154 -7.75 -2.76 -7.29
CA LEU A 154 -7.24 -2.30 -6.01
C LEU A 154 -6.07 -3.19 -5.61
N LEU A 155 -4.91 -2.60 -5.37
CA LEU A 155 -3.71 -3.27 -4.91
C LEU A 155 -3.34 -2.75 -3.52
N LEU A 156 -3.31 -3.64 -2.54
CA LEU A 156 -2.88 -3.35 -1.18
C LEU A 156 -1.41 -3.69 -1.02
N LEU A 157 -0.63 -2.68 -0.71
CA LEU A 157 0.81 -2.76 -0.50
C LEU A 157 1.14 -2.44 0.96
N GLU A 158 2.26 -2.94 1.43
CA GLU A 158 2.86 -2.46 2.68
C GLU A 158 3.19 -0.96 2.53
N TYR A 159 2.90 -0.18 3.58
CA TYR A 159 3.22 1.24 3.56
C TYR A 159 4.66 1.47 4.02
N ALA A 160 5.47 2.09 3.16
CA ALA A 160 6.83 2.52 3.50
C ALA A 160 6.79 3.96 4.05
N SER A 161 6.88 4.09 5.38
CA SER A 161 6.75 5.39 6.07
C SER A 161 7.95 6.32 5.91
N MET A 162 9.08 5.82 5.41
CA MET A 162 10.33 6.58 5.28
C MET A 162 10.34 7.56 4.09
N GLY A 163 9.22 7.69 3.39
CA GLY A 163 9.10 8.58 2.24
C GLY A 163 9.65 7.99 0.94
N THR A 164 9.80 8.85 -0.05
CA THR A 164 10.30 8.49 -1.37
C THR A 164 11.82 8.67 -1.49
N LEU A 165 12.44 7.95 -2.43
CA LEU A 165 13.85 8.15 -2.75
C LEU A 165 14.14 9.59 -3.18
N LEU A 166 13.19 10.27 -3.83
CA LEU A 166 13.31 11.67 -4.22
C LEU A 166 13.39 12.59 -2.99
N GLU A 167 12.55 12.36 -2.00
CA GLU A 167 12.60 13.11 -0.73
C GLU A 167 13.92 12.87 -0.01
N LEU A 168 14.40 11.62 0.05
CA LEU A 168 15.67 11.29 0.64
C LEU A 168 16.83 12.02 -0.07
N VAL A 169 16.85 12.05 -1.40
CA VAL A 169 17.87 12.75 -2.20
C VAL A 169 17.81 14.26 -1.96
N ASN A 170 16.62 14.84 -1.90
CA ASN A 170 16.43 16.27 -1.64
C ASN A 170 16.92 16.63 -0.23
N HIS A 171 16.56 15.87 0.80
CA HIS A 171 17.02 16.07 2.17
C HIS A 171 18.55 15.89 2.31
N ALA A 172 19.16 14.93 1.60
CA ALA A 172 20.60 14.75 1.59
C ALA A 172 21.32 15.95 0.97
N ALA A 173 20.75 16.55 -0.07
CA ALA A 173 21.28 17.78 -0.68
C ALA A 173 21.18 18.98 0.26
N GLU A 174 20.06 19.14 0.97
CA GLU A 174 19.84 20.21 1.98
C GLU A 174 20.77 20.04 3.20
N ALA A 175 21.03 18.80 3.62
CA ALA A 175 21.95 18.47 4.72
C ALA A 175 23.45 18.60 4.35
N GLY A 176 23.77 19.04 3.12
CA GLY A 176 25.14 19.21 2.67
C GLY A 176 25.91 17.92 2.42
N VAL A 177 25.23 16.77 2.36
CA VAL A 177 25.80 15.47 1.97
C VAL A 177 25.93 15.40 0.45
N SER A 178 26.50 16.45 -0.15
CA SER A 178 26.77 16.47 -1.57
C SER A 178 28.02 15.65 -1.89
N SER A 179 27.80 14.56 -2.61
CA SER A 179 28.78 13.91 -3.51
C SER A 179 30.00 13.25 -2.88
N VAL A 180 29.82 12.05 -2.33
CA VAL A 180 30.92 11.06 -2.29
C VAL A 180 31.04 10.27 -3.61
N LEU A 181 30.21 10.56 -4.61
CA LEU A 181 30.22 9.84 -5.90
C LEU A 181 30.97 10.58 -7.03
N GLY A 182 31.76 11.58 -6.74
CA GLY A 182 32.37 12.45 -7.76
C GLY A 182 33.89 12.58 -7.76
N GLN A 183 34.67 11.72 -7.08
CA GLN A 183 36.11 11.72 -7.21
C GLN A 183 36.69 10.31 -7.27
N GLY A 184 36.67 9.74 -8.43
CA GLY A 184 37.44 8.58 -8.85
C GLY A 184 37.81 8.77 -10.31
N GLY A 185 38.81 9.65 -10.52
CA GLY A 185 39.48 9.75 -11.81
C GLY A 185 40.55 8.70 -11.95
#